data_0c81ae34e77104bc1514c15e787e056a
#
_entry.id   0c81ae34e77104bc1514c15e787e056a
#
_cell.length_a   1.000
_cell.length_b   1.000
_cell.length_c   1.000
_cell.angle_alpha   90.00
_cell.angle_beta   90.00
_cell.angle_gamma   90.00
#
_symmetry.space_group_name_H-M   'P 1'
#
loop_
_entity.id
_entity.type
_entity.pdbx_description
1 polymer ?
#
loop_
_entity_poly.entity_id
_entity_poly.type
_entity_poly.pdbx_seq_one_letter_code
_entity_poly.pdbx_strand_id
1 'polypeptide(L)'
;LPICLIITGANVVSTKYEPRPCTELSDFHHVERLNMLIERCHAYGAKVCVQLSPGLGRQQFTDPFTPPYSAGSVGAFWFPNLICKPFSKEDIHYLVEKVGYSASLAVNAGADCVELHAYGGYLLDQFHSVQWNNRTDEYGGTLENRMRFTLECIEAIKKNVPDTMPVLVKFTPHQRVEGFRTIDEGI
;
A
#
# COMPACT_ATOMS: atom_id res chain seq x y z
N LEU A 1 24.90 -18.52 -1.23
CA LEU A 1 24.15 -18.12 -2.43
C LEU A 1 24.07 -16.61 -2.45
N PRO A 2 24.33 -15.95 -3.58
CA PRO A 2 24.15 -14.50 -3.67
C PRO A 2 22.66 -14.16 -3.49
N ILE A 3 22.37 -13.05 -2.79
CA ILE A 3 21.02 -12.50 -2.71
C ILE A 3 20.71 -11.89 -4.07
N CYS A 4 19.67 -12.39 -4.75
CA CYS A 4 19.34 -11.94 -6.11
C CYS A 4 18.39 -10.72 -6.10
N LEU A 5 17.47 -10.65 -5.13
CA LEU A 5 16.48 -9.58 -5.00
C LEU A 5 16.29 -9.19 -3.54
N ILE A 6 16.31 -7.90 -3.27
CA ILE A 6 16.00 -7.30 -1.97
C ILE A 6 14.71 -6.50 -2.14
N ILE A 7 13.70 -6.78 -1.33
CA ILE A 7 12.47 -5.98 -1.26
C ILE A 7 12.58 -5.08 -0.03
N THR A 8 12.39 -3.78 -0.17
CA THR A 8 12.42 -2.84 0.96
C THR A 8 11.24 -3.08 1.91
N GLY A 9 11.31 -2.51 3.11
CA GLY A 9 10.11 -2.30 3.91
C GLY A 9 9.13 -1.38 3.19
N ALA A 10 7.87 -1.35 3.66
CA ALA A 10 6.83 -0.54 3.08
C ALA A 10 7.15 0.96 3.21
N ASN A 11 7.27 1.66 2.08
CA ASN A 11 7.41 3.10 2.03
C ASN A 11 6.02 3.72 1.86
N VAL A 12 5.65 4.59 2.80
CA VAL A 12 4.37 5.30 2.76
C VAL A 12 4.42 6.38 1.69
N VAL A 13 3.39 6.44 0.87
CA VAL A 13 3.31 7.39 -0.27
C VAL A 13 2.79 8.76 0.12
N SER A 14 2.27 8.92 1.35
CA SER A 14 1.76 10.21 1.85
C SER A 14 1.66 10.20 3.37
N THR A 15 2.08 11.28 4.02
CA THR A 15 1.90 11.52 5.45
C THR A 15 0.56 12.15 5.81
N LYS A 16 -0.26 12.51 4.84
CA LYS A 16 -1.60 13.09 5.09
C LYS A 16 -2.48 12.17 5.95
N TYR A 17 -2.43 10.86 5.70
CA TYR A 17 -3.21 9.85 6.41
C TYR A 17 -2.35 8.91 7.25
N GLU A 18 -1.04 9.03 7.16
CA GLU A 18 -0.06 8.23 7.89
C GLU A 18 1.02 9.14 8.48
N PRO A 19 0.68 9.95 9.50
CA PRO A 19 1.55 11.03 9.99
C PRO A 19 2.81 10.54 10.72
N ARG A 20 2.92 9.23 10.98
CA ARG A 20 4.08 8.62 11.66
C ARG A 20 4.58 7.38 10.91
N PRO A 21 5.01 7.51 9.66
CA PRO A 21 5.51 6.38 8.89
C PRO A 21 6.88 5.93 9.43
N CYS A 22 7.16 4.62 9.29
CA CYS A 22 8.52 4.11 9.53
C CYS A 22 9.47 4.53 8.42
N THR A 23 8.99 4.48 7.15
CA THR A 23 9.70 4.94 5.96
C THR A 23 8.71 5.65 5.04
N GLU A 24 9.21 6.60 4.27
CA GLU A 24 8.39 7.44 3.40
C GLU A 24 9.08 7.62 2.03
N LEU A 25 8.25 7.61 0.97
CA LEU A 25 8.68 7.96 -0.39
C LEU A 25 7.57 8.81 -1.03
N SER A 26 7.39 10.03 -0.51
CA SER A 26 6.30 10.94 -0.89
C SER A 26 6.80 12.21 -1.57
N ASP A 27 8.12 12.43 -1.57
CA ASP A 27 8.75 13.64 -2.09
C ASP A 27 10.12 13.32 -2.70
N PHE A 28 10.59 14.18 -3.62
CA PHE A 28 11.87 14.01 -4.30
C PHE A 28 13.07 14.01 -3.34
N HIS A 29 12.97 14.65 -2.19
CA HIS A 29 14.03 14.65 -1.16
C HIS A 29 14.36 13.25 -0.62
N HIS A 30 13.43 12.29 -0.74
CA HIS A 30 13.67 10.91 -0.33
C HIS A 30 14.50 10.11 -1.33
N VAL A 31 14.58 10.57 -2.60
CA VAL A 31 15.25 9.85 -3.71
C VAL A 31 16.72 9.62 -3.46
N GLU A 32 17.44 10.64 -2.97
CA GLU A 32 18.90 10.55 -2.79
C GLU A 32 19.28 9.45 -1.81
N ARG A 33 18.61 9.38 -0.65
CA ARG A 33 18.89 8.35 0.37
C ARG A 33 18.52 6.95 -0.12
N LEU A 34 17.41 6.84 -0.84
CA LEU A 34 16.99 5.57 -1.43
C LEU A 34 17.97 5.13 -2.52
N ASN A 35 18.44 6.04 -3.37
CA ASN A 35 19.46 5.78 -4.38
C ASN A 35 20.76 5.26 -3.73
N MET A 36 21.25 5.89 -2.67
CA MET A 36 22.44 5.43 -1.95
C MET A 36 22.32 3.98 -1.46
N LEU A 37 21.13 3.58 -0.97
CA LEU A 37 20.86 2.21 -0.56
C LEU A 37 20.87 1.26 -1.76
N ILE A 38 20.19 1.63 -2.84
CA ILE A 38 20.07 0.83 -4.07
C ILE A 38 21.47 0.62 -4.70
N GLU A 39 22.25 1.67 -4.86
CA GLU A 39 23.61 1.60 -5.40
C GLU A 39 24.52 0.65 -4.60
N ARG A 40 24.39 0.68 -3.26
CA ARG A 40 25.13 -0.27 -2.41
C ARG A 40 24.71 -1.72 -2.63
N CYS A 41 23.42 -1.98 -2.82
CA CYS A 41 22.93 -3.32 -3.14
C CYS A 41 23.41 -3.76 -4.53
N HIS A 42 23.34 -2.89 -5.51
CA HIS A 42 23.82 -3.12 -6.87
C HIS A 42 25.32 -3.45 -6.91
N ALA A 43 26.14 -2.79 -6.09
CA ALA A 43 27.58 -3.05 -5.98
C ALA A 43 27.90 -4.50 -5.58
N TYR A 44 26.96 -5.20 -4.92
CA TYR A 44 27.05 -6.61 -4.57
C TYR A 44 26.23 -7.54 -5.49
N GLY A 45 25.72 -7.02 -6.60
CA GLY A 45 24.98 -7.77 -7.62
C GLY A 45 23.53 -8.09 -7.27
N ALA A 46 22.98 -7.52 -6.19
CA ALA A 46 21.56 -7.68 -5.85
C ALA A 46 20.70 -6.67 -6.59
N LYS A 47 19.48 -7.08 -6.99
CA LYS A 47 18.41 -6.21 -7.48
C LYS A 47 17.59 -5.67 -6.31
N VAL A 48 16.98 -4.49 -6.48
CA VAL A 48 16.18 -3.85 -5.43
C VAL A 48 14.76 -3.57 -5.90
N CYS A 49 13.80 -4.10 -5.17
CA CYS A 49 12.38 -3.81 -5.31
C CYS A 49 11.93 -2.84 -4.23
N VAL A 50 11.35 -1.72 -4.64
CA VAL A 50 10.82 -0.72 -3.70
C VAL A 50 9.36 -1.01 -3.42
N GLN A 51 9.03 -1.34 -2.16
CA GLN A 51 7.66 -1.57 -1.72
C GLN A 51 6.97 -0.25 -1.40
N LEU A 52 5.80 0.00 -2.00
CA LEU A 52 4.96 1.18 -1.81
C LEU A 52 3.70 0.82 -1.04
N SER A 53 3.31 1.67 -0.09
CA SER A 53 2.09 1.51 0.70
C SER A 53 1.26 2.78 0.71
N PRO A 54 -0.04 2.72 0.37
CA PRO A 54 -0.93 3.87 0.54
C PRO A 54 -1.29 4.15 2.01
N GLY A 55 -0.86 3.29 2.95
CA GLY A 55 -1.01 3.49 4.39
C GLY A 55 -1.37 2.23 5.16
N LEU A 56 -1.40 2.34 6.48
CA LEU A 56 -1.71 1.25 7.41
C LEU A 56 -3.21 1.12 7.70
N GLY A 57 -3.99 2.14 7.35
CA GLY A 57 -5.43 2.15 7.59
C GLY A 57 -5.76 2.03 9.09
N ARG A 58 -6.69 1.15 9.46
CA ARG A 58 -7.09 0.91 10.86
C ARG A 58 -5.96 0.48 11.79
N GLN A 59 -4.82 0.04 11.23
CA GLN A 59 -3.63 -0.34 11.99
C GLN A 59 -2.66 0.83 12.22
N GLN A 60 -2.98 2.02 11.71
CA GLN A 60 -2.20 3.22 11.99
C GLN A 60 -2.09 3.42 13.51
N PHE A 61 -0.87 3.67 13.98
CA PHE A 61 -0.65 3.99 15.37
C PHE A 61 -0.99 5.47 15.61
N THR A 62 -2.12 5.70 16.28
CA THR A 62 -2.58 7.02 16.69
C THR A 62 -2.69 7.10 18.20
N ASP A 63 -2.97 8.28 18.74
CA ASP A 63 -3.44 8.43 20.11
C ASP A 63 -4.89 7.92 20.25
N PRO A 64 -5.37 7.63 21.47
CA PRO A 64 -6.71 7.08 21.69
C PRO A 64 -7.87 8.04 21.36
N PHE A 65 -7.59 9.27 20.95
CA PHE A 65 -8.60 10.31 20.64
C PHE A 65 -8.66 10.66 19.16
N THR A 66 -7.65 10.24 18.37
CA THR A 66 -7.57 10.55 16.93
C THR A 66 -7.93 9.32 16.10
N PRO A 67 -9.16 9.25 15.53
CA PRO A 67 -9.56 8.13 14.71
C PRO A 67 -8.68 7.99 13.46
N PRO A 68 -8.08 6.82 13.22
CA PRO A 68 -7.39 6.55 11.96
C PRO A 68 -8.39 6.45 10.81
N TYR A 69 -7.88 6.51 9.58
CA TYR A 69 -8.68 6.25 8.39
C TYR A 69 -8.69 4.75 8.03
N SER A 70 -9.79 4.27 7.43
CA SER A 70 -9.94 2.88 7.01
C SER A 70 -10.85 2.77 5.78
N ALA A 71 -11.00 1.57 5.22
CA ALA A 71 -11.95 1.29 4.16
C ALA A 71 -13.39 1.64 4.58
N GLY A 72 -13.76 1.32 5.82
CA GLY A 72 -15.09 1.54 6.39
C GLY A 72 -15.06 2.03 7.84
N SER A 73 -16.23 2.30 8.40
CA SER A 73 -16.41 2.67 9.80
C SER A 73 -16.32 1.42 10.69
N VAL A 74 -15.10 1.08 11.08
CA VAL A 74 -14.79 -0.12 11.91
C VAL A 74 -13.86 0.28 13.05
N GLY A 75 -13.72 -0.56 14.08
CA GLY A 75 -12.83 -0.29 15.20
C GLY A 75 -11.35 -0.20 14.78
N ALA A 76 -10.63 0.77 15.32
CA ALA A 76 -9.19 0.86 15.17
C ALA A 76 -8.49 -0.36 15.79
N PHE A 77 -7.36 -0.78 15.22
CA PHE A 77 -6.68 -2.00 15.69
C PHE A 77 -6.18 -1.87 17.12
N TRP A 78 -5.51 -0.77 17.44
CA TRP A 78 -4.91 -0.54 18.77
C TRP A 78 -5.92 -0.07 19.82
N PHE A 79 -7.01 0.56 19.39
CA PHE A 79 -8.07 1.10 20.24
C PHE A 79 -9.43 0.71 19.67
N PRO A 80 -9.92 -0.54 19.89
CA PRO A 80 -11.12 -1.05 19.21
C PRO A 80 -12.41 -0.26 19.43
N ASN A 81 -12.50 0.51 20.53
CA ASN A 81 -13.62 1.41 20.81
C ASN A 81 -13.55 2.73 20.02
N LEU A 82 -12.43 3.03 19.39
CA LEU A 82 -12.25 4.19 18.52
C LEU A 82 -12.64 3.79 17.10
N ILE A 83 -13.71 4.38 16.58
CA ILE A 83 -14.21 4.06 15.24
C ILE A 83 -13.42 4.84 14.18
N CYS A 84 -12.87 4.12 13.22
CA CYS A 84 -12.14 4.68 12.08
C CYS A 84 -13.05 5.57 11.22
N LYS A 85 -12.44 6.59 10.61
CA LYS A 85 -13.07 7.40 9.55
C LYS A 85 -12.95 6.66 8.21
N PRO A 86 -14.05 6.45 7.48
CA PRO A 86 -13.93 5.90 6.13
C PRO A 86 -13.27 6.92 5.20
N PHE A 87 -12.41 6.46 4.30
CA PHE A 87 -11.87 7.31 3.23
C PHE A 87 -12.99 7.81 2.32
N SER A 88 -12.97 9.10 1.94
CA SER A 88 -13.80 9.60 0.85
C SER A 88 -13.27 9.11 -0.51
N LYS A 89 -14.03 9.28 -1.58
CA LYS A 89 -13.57 8.96 -2.94
C LYS A 89 -12.40 9.86 -3.36
N GLU A 90 -12.46 11.12 -2.99
CA GLU A 90 -11.41 12.12 -3.23
C GLU A 90 -10.11 11.72 -2.52
N ASP A 91 -10.21 11.18 -1.30
CA ASP A 91 -9.05 10.66 -0.56
C ASP A 91 -8.45 9.42 -1.23
N ILE A 92 -9.29 8.53 -1.76
CA ILE A 92 -8.85 7.35 -2.50
C ILE A 92 -8.11 7.78 -3.77
N HIS A 93 -8.70 8.66 -4.58
CA HIS A 93 -8.07 9.18 -5.80
C HIS A 93 -6.74 9.87 -5.49
N TYR A 94 -6.70 10.68 -4.43
CA TYR A 94 -5.45 11.31 -3.97
C TYR A 94 -4.37 10.26 -3.67
N LEU A 95 -4.72 9.17 -2.97
CA LEU A 95 -3.76 8.10 -2.66
C LEU A 95 -3.31 7.34 -3.92
N VAL A 96 -4.20 7.10 -4.88
CA VAL A 96 -3.87 6.51 -6.19
C VAL A 96 -2.83 7.36 -6.91
N GLU A 97 -3.04 8.68 -6.98
CA GLU A 97 -2.08 9.62 -7.59
C GLU A 97 -0.74 9.59 -6.85
N LYS A 98 -0.75 9.55 -5.51
CA LYS A 98 0.46 9.47 -4.70
C LYS A 98 1.22 8.17 -4.89
N VAL A 99 0.54 7.04 -5.05
CA VAL A 99 1.16 5.76 -5.38
C VAL A 99 1.88 5.84 -6.73
N GLY A 100 1.25 6.39 -7.76
CA GLY A 100 1.86 6.60 -9.06
C GLY A 100 3.08 7.53 -8.99
N TYR A 101 2.96 8.66 -8.28
CA TYR A 101 4.07 9.58 -8.08
C TYR A 101 5.24 8.92 -7.33
N SER A 102 4.98 8.18 -6.25
CA SER A 102 6.02 7.47 -5.51
C SER A 102 6.70 6.38 -6.34
N ALA A 103 5.97 5.76 -7.27
CA ALA A 103 6.57 4.82 -8.22
C ALA A 103 7.59 5.53 -9.14
N SER A 104 7.29 6.75 -9.63
CA SER A 104 8.27 7.55 -10.40
C SER A 104 9.49 7.93 -9.56
N LEU A 105 9.32 8.20 -8.26
CA LEU A 105 10.44 8.46 -7.35
C LEU A 105 11.33 7.21 -7.16
N ALA A 106 10.73 6.02 -7.08
CA ALA A 106 11.47 4.76 -7.03
C ALA A 106 12.29 4.53 -8.30
N VAL A 107 11.74 4.83 -9.50
CA VAL A 107 12.47 4.82 -10.77
C VAL A 107 13.66 5.77 -10.71
N ASN A 108 13.44 7.00 -10.28
CA ASN A 108 14.49 8.02 -10.18
C ASN A 108 15.59 7.64 -9.18
N ALA A 109 15.26 6.84 -8.17
CA ALA A 109 16.22 6.28 -7.22
C ALA A 109 17.01 5.08 -7.77
N GLY A 110 16.67 4.55 -8.96
CA GLY A 110 17.35 3.43 -9.59
C GLY A 110 16.79 2.06 -9.21
N ALA A 111 15.55 1.98 -8.72
CA ALA A 111 14.90 0.71 -8.41
C ALA A 111 14.77 -0.19 -9.64
N ASP A 112 14.92 -1.50 -9.45
CA ASP A 112 14.76 -2.52 -10.51
C ASP A 112 13.30 -2.97 -10.67
N CYS A 113 12.50 -2.84 -9.63
CA CYS A 113 11.06 -3.13 -9.63
C CYS A 113 10.34 -2.38 -8.50
N VAL A 114 9.01 -2.36 -8.58
CA VAL A 114 8.13 -1.78 -7.58
C VAL A 114 7.16 -2.84 -7.09
N GLU A 115 6.92 -2.90 -5.78
CA GLU A 115 5.92 -3.78 -5.17
C GLU A 115 4.82 -2.94 -4.51
N LEU A 116 3.56 -3.24 -4.80
CA LEU A 116 2.41 -2.66 -4.10
C LEU A 116 2.05 -3.49 -2.87
N HIS A 117 1.98 -2.84 -1.72
CA HIS A 117 1.67 -3.50 -0.44
C HIS A 117 0.15 -3.64 -0.24
N ALA A 118 -0.40 -4.82 -0.54
CA ALA A 118 -1.82 -5.16 -0.42
C ALA A 118 -2.06 -6.37 0.52
N TYR A 119 -1.35 -6.43 1.64
CA TYR A 119 -1.23 -7.57 2.54
C TYR A 119 -1.41 -7.17 4.01
N GLY A 120 -1.66 -8.15 4.88
CA GLY A 120 -1.48 -8.05 6.33
C GLY A 120 -2.52 -7.25 7.09
N GLY A 121 -3.70 -7.03 6.52
CA GLY A 121 -4.75 -6.22 7.12
C GLY A 121 -4.47 -4.72 7.09
N TYR A 122 -3.50 -4.26 6.28
CA TYR A 122 -3.24 -2.85 6.03
C TYR A 122 -4.23 -2.27 5.01
N LEU A 123 -4.09 -1.02 4.62
CA LEU A 123 -5.16 -0.27 3.96
C LEU A 123 -5.78 -0.98 2.75
N LEU A 124 -5.01 -1.44 1.77
CA LEU A 124 -5.57 -2.12 0.59
C LEU A 124 -6.24 -3.45 0.97
N ASP A 125 -5.65 -4.23 1.88
CA ASP A 125 -6.25 -5.48 2.36
C ASP A 125 -7.57 -5.25 3.13
N GLN A 126 -7.71 -4.07 3.78
CA GLN A 126 -8.97 -3.66 4.41
C GLN A 126 -10.08 -3.40 3.38
N PHE A 127 -9.73 -2.82 2.23
CA PHE A 127 -10.69 -2.64 1.12
C PHE A 127 -11.14 -3.97 0.54
N HIS A 128 -10.26 -4.97 0.47
CA HIS A 128 -10.60 -6.30 -0.04
C HIS A 128 -11.56 -7.07 0.88
N SER A 129 -11.51 -6.83 2.20
CA SER A 129 -12.23 -7.61 3.21
C SER A 129 -13.65 -7.11 3.42
N VAL A 130 -14.64 -8.00 3.33
CA VAL A 130 -16.04 -7.71 3.67
C VAL A 130 -16.25 -7.32 5.14
N GLN A 131 -15.33 -7.74 6.03
CA GLN A 131 -15.41 -7.45 7.47
C GLN A 131 -14.99 -6.02 7.82
N TRP A 132 -14.13 -5.43 7.00
CA TRP A 132 -13.62 -4.07 7.23
C TRP A 132 -14.15 -3.06 6.21
N ASN A 133 -14.61 -3.53 5.06
CA ASN A 133 -15.17 -2.71 3.99
C ASN A 133 -16.69 -2.81 4.00
N ASN A 134 -17.34 -1.94 4.76
CA ASN A 134 -18.80 -1.82 4.82
C ASN A 134 -19.34 -0.70 3.91
N ARG A 135 -18.60 -0.34 2.85
CA ARG A 135 -18.99 0.68 1.88
C ARG A 135 -20.11 0.21 0.97
N THR A 136 -20.91 1.18 0.51
CA THR A 136 -22.01 0.98 -0.43
C THR A 136 -21.80 1.68 -1.78
N ASP A 137 -20.60 2.29 -1.96
CA ASP A 137 -20.18 2.91 -3.21
C ASP A 137 -19.38 1.94 -4.10
N GLU A 138 -18.77 2.46 -5.18
CA GLU A 138 -17.98 1.69 -6.14
C GLU A 138 -16.69 1.07 -5.59
N TYR A 139 -16.35 1.31 -4.33
CA TYR A 139 -15.21 0.71 -3.64
C TYR A 139 -15.63 -0.37 -2.62
N GLY A 140 -16.92 -0.74 -2.56
CA GLY A 140 -17.45 -1.72 -1.62
C GLY A 140 -18.48 -2.67 -2.22
N GLY A 141 -18.93 -3.64 -1.44
CA GLY A 141 -19.92 -4.64 -1.86
C GLY A 141 -19.29 -5.79 -2.66
N THR A 142 -19.40 -5.80 -3.99
CA THR A 142 -18.87 -6.88 -4.84
C THR A 142 -17.35 -7.01 -4.79
N LEU A 143 -16.82 -8.17 -5.16
CA LEU A 143 -15.37 -8.41 -5.19
C LEU A 143 -14.67 -7.39 -6.11
N GLU A 144 -15.21 -7.14 -7.31
CA GLU A 144 -14.67 -6.18 -8.26
C GLU A 144 -14.56 -4.77 -7.65
N ASN A 145 -15.59 -4.34 -6.93
CA ASN A 145 -15.59 -3.04 -6.26
C ASN A 145 -14.57 -2.99 -5.13
N ARG A 146 -14.47 -4.04 -4.33
CA ARG A 146 -13.49 -4.12 -3.24
C ARG A 146 -12.04 -4.14 -3.74
N MET A 147 -11.80 -4.69 -4.93
CA MET A 147 -10.48 -4.73 -5.58
C MET A 147 -10.15 -3.44 -6.32
N ARG A 148 -11.11 -2.58 -6.63
CA ARG A 148 -10.97 -1.39 -7.48
C ARG A 148 -9.81 -0.49 -7.05
N PHE A 149 -9.71 -0.15 -5.79
CA PHE A 149 -8.63 0.72 -5.30
C PHE A 149 -7.24 0.13 -5.58
N THR A 150 -7.07 -1.18 -5.39
CA THR A 150 -5.79 -1.86 -5.68
C THR A 150 -5.49 -1.85 -7.17
N LEU A 151 -6.49 -2.10 -8.03
CA LEU A 151 -6.32 -2.07 -9.49
C LEU A 151 -5.96 -0.66 -9.98
N GLU A 152 -6.62 0.36 -9.48
CA GLU A 152 -6.30 1.77 -9.77
C GLU A 152 -4.86 2.13 -9.34
N CYS A 153 -4.40 1.64 -8.19
CA CYS A 153 -3.01 1.80 -7.76
C CYS A 153 -2.03 1.11 -8.72
N ILE A 154 -2.32 -0.13 -9.16
CA ILE A 154 -1.49 -0.84 -10.13
C ILE A 154 -1.42 -0.08 -11.46
N GLU A 155 -2.54 0.41 -11.95
CA GLU A 155 -2.58 1.23 -13.17
C GLU A 155 -1.78 2.53 -13.01
N ALA A 156 -1.90 3.19 -11.86
CA ALA A 156 -1.14 4.41 -11.58
C ALA A 156 0.37 4.13 -11.53
N ILE A 157 0.81 3.01 -10.94
CA ILE A 157 2.21 2.58 -10.98
C ILE A 157 2.64 2.39 -12.44
N LYS A 158 1.92 1.57 -13.21
CA LYS A 158 2.26 1.24 -14.60
C LYS A 158 2.35 2.46 -15.52
N LYS A 159 1.57 3.51 -15.26
CA LYS A 159 1.63 4.77 -16.00
C LYS A 159 2.88 5.62 -15.66
N ASN A 160 3.53 5.34 -14.53
CA ASN A 160 4.62 6.16 -13.99
C ASN A 160 5.98 5.43 -13.95
N VAL A 161 6.05 4.19 -14.45
CA VAL A 161 7.28 3.41 -14.55
C VAL A 161 7.51 2.97 -16.01
N PRO A 162 8.75 2.66 -16.43
CA PRO A 162 9.01 2.09 -17.74
C PRO A 162 8.24 0.77 -17.97
N ASP A 163 7.79 0.52 -19.20
CA ASP A 163 7.06 -0.73 -19.55
C ASP A 163 7.85 -2.00 -19.23
N THR A 164 9.18 -1.91 -19.19
CA THR A 164 10.08 -3.02 -18.86
C THR A 164 10.24 -3.25 -17.37
N MET A 165 9.74 -2.35 -16.51
CA MET A 165 9.88 -2.48 -15.06
C MET A 165 8.83 -3.44 -14.50
N PRO A 166 9.24 -4.51 -13.79
CA PRO A 166 8.29 -5.39 -13.12
C PRO A 166 7.49 -4.66 -12.03
N VAL A 167 6.18 -4.90 -11.98
CA VAL A 167 5.28 -4.46 -10.92
C VAL A 167 4.77 -5.69 -10.17
N LEU A 168 5.09 -5.77 -8.89
CA LEU A 168 4.71 -6.86 -8.01
C LEU A 168 3.57 -6.42 -7.09
N VAL A 169 2.80 -7.37 -6.61
CA VAL A 169 1.78 -7.12 -5.59
C VAL A 169 1.98 -8.12 -4.45
N LYS A 170 2.21 -7.60 -3.25
CA LYS A 170 2.19 -8.42 -2.04
C LYS A 170 0.76 -8.55 -1.58
N PHE A 171 0.21 -9.75 -1.65
CA PHE A 171 -1.21 -10.03 -1.50
C PHE A 171 -1.48 -11.20 -0.56
N THR A 172 -2.61 -11.15 0.18
CA THR A 172 -3.11 -12.26 0.99
C THR A 172 -4.27 -12.95 0.28
N PRO A 173 -4.08 -14.11 -0.35
CA PRO A 173 -5.17 -14.78 -1.08
C PRO A 173 -6.24 -15.36 -0.15
N HIS A 174 -5.90 -15.74 1.07
CA HIS A 174 -6.82 -16.34 2.03
C HIS A 174 -6.49 -15.91 3.47
N GLN A 175 -7.45 -15.39 4.19
CA GLN A 175 -7.23 -14.88 5.54
C GLN A 175 -7.43 -15.91 6.67
N ARG A 176 -7.91 -17.13 6.36
CA ARG A 176 -8.12 -18.26 7.30
C ARG A 176 -8.95 -17.90 8.56
N VAL A 177 -9.83 -16.91 8.44
CA VAL A 177 -10.74 -16.46 9.48
C VAL A 177 -12.14 -16.49 8.92
N GLU A 178 -13.09 -17.05 9.65
CA GLU A 178 -14.49 -17.13 9.23
C GLU A 178 -15.06 -15.74 8.93
N GLY A 179 -15.79 -15.62 7.81
CA GLY A 179 -16.36 -14.36 7.34
C GLY A 179 -15.37 -13.41 6.66
N PHE A 180 -14.08 -13.77 6.55
CA PHE A 180 -13.09 -13.03 5.77
C PHE A 180 -12.92 -13.65 4.37
N ARG A 181 -12.00 -13.08 3.57
CA ARG A 181 -11.75 -13.50 2.19
C ARG A 181 -11.42 -15.00 2.12
N THR A 182 -12.16 -15.70 1.25
CA THR A 182 -11.93 -17.12 0.92
C THR A 182 -10.84 -17.26 -0.13
N ILE A 183 -10.39 -18.51 -0.35
CA ILE A 183 -9.41 -18.79 -1.40
C ILE A 183 -10.00 -18.53 -2.80
N ASP A 184 -11.30 -18.78 -3.00
CA ASP A 184 -12.00 -18.57 -4.27
C ASP A 184 -12.09 -17.08 -4.64
N GLU A 185 -12.11 -16.18 -3.65
CA GLU A 185 -12.01 -14.73 -3.87
C GLU A 185 -10.56 -14.26 -4.06
N GLY A 186 -9.58 -15.09 -3.71
CA GLY A 186 -8.16 -14.76 -3.77
C GLY A 186 -7.46 -15.25 -5.04
N ILE A 187 -8.14 -16.05 -5.86
CA ILE A 187 -7.67 -16.57 -7.14
C ILE A 187 -8.26 -15.76 -8.30
#